data_bc4ba40545c62bb760cc635ceda0dc6d
#
_entry.id   bc4ba40545c62bb760cc635ceda0dc6d
#
_cell.length_a   1.000
_cell.length_b   1.000
_cell.length_c   1.000
_cell.angle_alpha   90.00
_cell.angle_beta   90.00
_cell.angle_gamma   90.00
#
_symmetry.space_group_name_H-M   'P 1'
#
loop_
_entity.id
_entity.type
_entity.pdbx_description
1 polymer ?
#
loop_
_entity_poly.entity_id
_entity_poly.type
_entity_poly.pdbx_seq_one_letter_code
_entity_poly.pdbx_strand_id
1 'polypeptide(L)'
;MKVPAIAVTPFSQKLQAPFLKDHISVLQINLGKICNLACTHCHVEASPSRTEELTDDVYQQLVQIIERFPQIKTVDLTGGAPEMMYGFRPLIKVAREHGKEAIARSNLTIYFEQGYTDIPEFFANHQVRVVASLPCYLEDNVDKMRGKGVFDRSIQALQWLNRLGYGTDSDLVLDLVYNPPLPTANKFSLAPNQRGLESAYKAYLQEHFGIIFNNLFTITNLSIGRSKFHLQHRKLEDEYSHFLESHYNSATLDHLMCRNQLSVDYQGNIYDCDFNQMENLLARSPEREVLTVAKILELGTLDVIHEIQTAAYCYGCTAGSGSSCGGSLL
;
A
#
# COMPACT_ATOMS: atom_id res chain seq x y z
N MET A 1 17.47 -19.50 -30.89
CA MET A 1 18.12 -19.96 -29.65
C MET A 1 17.28 -19.39 -28.49
N LYS A 2 16.70 -20.25 -27.65
CA LYS A 2 16.12 -19.78 -26.38
C LYS A 2 17.28 -19.38 -25.49
N VAL A 3 17.40 -18.12 -25.14
CA VAL A 3 18.29 -17.68 -24.06
C VAL A 3 17.81 -18.46 -22.81
N PRO A 4 18.68 -19.18 -22.09
CA PRO A 4 18.26 -19.84 -20.87
C PRO A 4 17.67 -18.79 -19.91
N ALA A 5 16.52 -19.09 -19.35
CA ALA A 5 15.94 -18.26 -18.32
C ALA A 5 16.97 -18.14 -17.18
N ILE A 6 17.51 -16.95 -16.98
CA ILE A 6 18.45 -16.70 -15.89
C ILE A 6 17.57 -16.69 -14.62
N ALA A 7 17.77 -17.64 -13.74
CA ALA A 7 16.98 -17.68 -12.50
C ALA A 7 17.41 -16.54 -11.57
N VAL A 8 16.44 -15.74 -11.09
CA VAL A 8 16.68 -14.71 -10.08
C VAL A 8 17.17 -15.38 -8.80
N THR A 9 18.20 -14.84 -8.17
CA THR A 9 18.69 -15.35 -6.89
C THR A 9 17.58 -15.28 -5.83
N PRO A 10 17.27 -16.35 -5.09
CA PRO A 10 16.33 -16.27 -3.98
C PRO A 10 16.70 -15.12 -3.02
N PHE A 11 15.73 -14.27 -2.69
CA PHE A 11 16.00 -13.08 -1.86
C PHE A 11 16.64 -13.42 -0.52
N SER A 12 16.24 -14.55 0.08
CA SER A 12 16.83 -15.07 1.32
C SER A 12 18.34 -15.31 1.26
N GLN A 13 18.90 -15.55 0.08
CA GLN A 13 20.35 -15.72 -0.11
C GLN A 13 21.14 -14.38 -0.13
N LYS A 14 20.43 -13.25 -0.26
CA LYS A 14 21.03 -11.91 -0.13
C LYS A 14 21.10 -11.45 1.34
N LEU A 15 20.40 -12.14 2.22
CA LEU A 15 20.37 -11.82 3.65
C LEU A 15 21.56 -12.48 4.36
N GLN A 16 22.24 -11.72 5.23
CA GLN A 16 23.39 -12.22 6.02
C GLN A 16 22.94 -12.95 7.30
N ALA A 17 21.68 -12.76 7.71
CA ALA A 17 21.06 -13.31 8.88
C ALA A 17 19.55 -13.49 8.66
N PRO A 18 18.81 -14.20 9.53
CA PRO A 18 17.36 -14.23 9.49
C PRO A 18 16.78 -12.82 9.46
N PHE A 19 15.82 -12.59 8.58
CA PHE A 19 15.18 -11.28 8.44
C PHE A 19 14.00 -11.18 9.42
N LEU A 20 14.21 -10.43 10.49
CA LEU A 20 13.31 -10.42 11.64
C LEU A 20 12.46 -9.17 11.69
N LYS A 21 11.27 -9.30 12.29
CA LYS A 21 10.48 -8.16 12.77
C LYS A 21 11.30 -7.40 13.80
N ASP A 22 11.12 -6.10 13.81
CA ASP A 22 11.63 -5.23 14.85
C ASP A 22 10.51 -5.00 15.88
N HIS A 23 9.86 -3.87 15.82
CA HIS A 23 8.74 -3.51 16.70
C HIS A 23 7.46 -3.34 15.87
N ILE A 24 6.47 -4.21 16.10
CA ILE A 24 5.21 -4.14 15.38
C ILE A 24 4.38 -2.97 15.92
N SER A 25 4.27 -1.92 15.12
CA SER A 25 3.55 -0.70 15.47
C SER A 25 2.45 -0.32 14.47
N VAL A 26 2.44 -0.93 13.28
CA VAL A 26 1.47 -0.67 12.22
C VAL A 26 0.63 -1.92 11.98
N LEU A 27 -0.68 -1.77 12.07
CA LEU A 27 -1.67 -2.76 11.64
C LEU A 27 -2.27 -2.28 10.32
N GLN A 28 -1.85 -2.88 9.21
CA GLN A 28 -2.47 -2.64 7.91
C GLN A 28 -3.58 -3.65 7.68
N ILE A 29 -4.76 -3.17 7.30
CA ILE A 29 -5.95 -4.00 7.09
C ILE A 29 -6.42 -3.82 5.64
N ASN A 30 -6.36 -4.89 4.86
CA ASN A 30 -6.96 -4.96 3.54
C ASN A 30 -8.42 -5.43 3.69
N LEU A 31 -9.35 -4.51 3.53
CA LEU A 31 -10.78 -4.74 3.76
C LEU A 31 -11.45 -5.59 2.66
N GLY A 32 -10.77 -5.78 1.52
CA GLY A 32 -11.30 -6.56 0.40
C GLY A 32 -10.87 -6.03 -0.96
N LYS A 33 -11.60 -6.44 -2.01
CA LYS A 33 -11.22 -6.15 -3.41
C LYS A 33 -12.27 -5.33 -4.18
N ILE A 34 -13.35 -4.89 -3.53
CA ILE A 34 -14.36 -4.03 -4.15
C ILE A 34 -13.75 -2.66 -4.43
N CYS A 35 -13.93 -2.14 -5.65
CA CYS A 35 -13.43 -0.83 -6.05
C CYS A 35 -14.27 -0.27 -7.20
N ASN A 36 -14.46 1.03 -7.23
CA ASN A 36 -15.11 1.70 -8.37
C ASN A 36 -14.18 1.86 -9.59
N LEU A 37 -12.88 1.48 -9.46
CA LEU A 37 -11.88 1.52 -10.54
C LEU A 37 -11.28 0.12 -10.81
N ALA A 38 -10.67 -0.04 -11.99
CA ALA A 38 -9.92 -1.24 -12.40
C ALA A 38 -8.54 -0.86 -12.95
N CYS A 39 -7.70 -0.24 -12.13
CA CYS A 39 -6.39 0.29 -12.51
C CYS A 39 -5.45 -0.80 -13.06
N THR A 40 -4.67 -0.48 -14.10
CA THR A 40 -3.80 -1.46 -14.79
C THR A 40 -2.62 -1.95 -13.93
N HIS A 41 -2.19 -1.18 -12.94
CA HIS A 41 -1.07 -1.50 -12.04
C HIS A 41 -1.52 -2.01 -10.67
N CYS A 42 -2.82 -2.28 -10.46
CA CYS A 42 -3.35 -2.64 -9.16
C CYS A 42 -2.80 -3.98 -8.68
N HIS A 43 -2.06 -3.97 -7.57
CA HIS A 43 -1.51 -5.17 -6.96
C HIS A 43 -2.59 -6.01 -6.25
N VAL A 44 -3.65 -5.38 -5.73
CA VAL A 44 -4.79 -6.05 -5.07
C VAL A 44 -5.72 -6.73 -6.08
N GLU A 45 -5.64 -6.37 -7.37
CA GLU A 45 -6.56 -6.80 -8.43
C GLU A 45 -8.02 -6.40 -8.17
N ALA A 46 -8.20 -5.28 -7.51
CA ALA A 46 -9.51 -4.74 -7.20
C ALA A 46 -10.26 -4.24 -8.45
N SER A 47 -11.58 -4.34 -8.46
CA SER A 47 -12.43 -3.85 -9.54
C SER A 47 -13.90 -3.76 -9.12
N PRO A 48 -14.78 -3.13 -9.96
CA PRO A 48 -16.22 -3.10 -9.72
C PRO A 48 -16.91 -4.47 -9.76
N SER A 49 -16.27 -5.49 -10.35
CA SER A 49 -16.81 -6.85 -10.43
C SER A 49 -16.40 -7.75 -9.26
N ARG A 50 -15.58 -7.25 -8.36
CA ARG A 50 -15.14 -8.01 -7.18
C ARG A 50 -16.17 -7.89 -6.06
N THR A 51 -16.22 -8.92 -5.23
CA THR A 51 -17.18 -9.03 -4.12
C THR A 51 -16.54 -9.42 -2.80
N GLU A 52 -15.23 -9.62 -2.79
CA GLU A 52 -14.48 -9.96 -1.60
C GLU A 52 -14.43 -8.79 -0.63
N GLU A 53 -14.89 -9.04 0.57
CA GLU A 53 -15.07 -8.04 1.62
C GLU A 53 -14.87 -8.67 3.00
N LEU A 54 -14.51 -7.85 3.97
CA LEU A 54 -14.39 -8.20 5.37
C LEU A 54 -15.69 -8.77 5.92
N THR A 55 -15.60 -9.92 6.62
CA THR A 55 -16.75 -10.49 7.33
C THR A 55 -16.93 -9.88 8.71
N ASP A 56 -18.14 -9.99 9.29
CA ASP A 56 -18.42 -9.48 10.64
C ASP A 56 -17.53 -10.13 11.70
N ASP A 57 -17.30 -11.43 11.62
CA ASP A 57 -16.43 -12.16 12.56
C ASP A 57 -14.99 -11.61 12.55
N VAL A 58 -14.42 -11.39 11.36
CA VAL A 58 -13.07 -10.83 11.23
C VAL A 58 -13.05 -9.36 11.68
N TYR A 59 -14.09 -8.59 11.37
CA TYR A 59 -14.24 -7.23 11.87
C TYR A 59 -14.19 -7.18 13.41
N GLN A 60 -14.96 -8.03 14.10
CA GLN A 60 -14.98 -8.09 15.58
C GLN A 60 -13.61 -8.48 16.15
N GLN A 61 -12.90 -9.39 15.48
CA GLN A 61 -11.53 -9.76 15.87
C GLN A 61 -10.56 -8.59 15.69
N LEU A 62 -10.66 -7.83 14.60
CA LEU A 62 -9.81 -6.66 14.33
C LEU A 62 -10.05 -5.55 15.35
N VAL A 63 -11.31 -5.32 15.75
CA VAL A 63 -11.65 -4.40 16.86
C VAL A 63 -10.90 -4.81 18.12
N GLN A 64 -10.95 -6.10 18.51
CA GLN A 64 -10.23 -6.60 19.69
C GLN A 64 -8.70 -6.44 19.55
N ILE A 65 -8.12 -6.62 18.36
CA ILE A 65 -6.69 -6.35 18.14
C ILE A 65 -6.37 -4.87 18.40
N ILE A 66 -7.18 -3.96 17.86
CA ILE A 66 -6.97 -2.52 18.04
C ILE A 66 -7.06 -2.12 19.52
N GLU A 67 -7.99 -2.69 20.25
CA GLU A 67 -8.22 -2.42 21.67
C GLU A 67 -7.12 -3.01 22.58
N ARG A 68 -6.76 -4.28 22.37
CA ARG A 68 -5.93 -5.06 23.29
C ARG A 68 -4.43 -4.87 23.11
N PHE A 69 -3.97 -4.35 21.94
CA PHE A 69 -2.54 -4.23 21.64
C PHE A 69 -2.08 -2.76 21.57
N PRO A 70 -1.66 -2.18 22.70
CA PRO A 70 -1.27 -0.76 22.78
C PRO A 70 0.02 -0.43 22.02
N GLN A 71 0.84 -1.44 21.66
CA GLN A 71 2.02 -1.27 20.83
C GLN A 71 1.67 -0.91 19.39
N ILE A 72 0.49 -1.30 18.86
CA ILE A 72 -0.03 -0.82 17.60
C ILE A 72 -0.37 0.67 17.76
N LYS A 73 0.30 1.52 16.98
CA LYS A 73 0.13 2.97 16.99
C LYS A 73 -0.67 3.47 15.78
N THR A 74 -0.61 2.73 14.69
CA THR A 74 -1.23 3.10 13.42
C THR A 74 -2.11 1.97 12.90
N VAL A 75 -3.33 2.32 12.46
CA VAL A 75 -4.24 1.45 11.73
C VAL A 75 -4.34 1.98 10.30
N ASP A 76 -3.80 1.24 9.32
CA ASP A 76 -3.70 1.62 7.91
C ASP A 76 -4.72 0.82 7.08
N LEU A 77 -5.81 1.45 6.67
CA LEU A 77 -6.90 0.83 5.93
C LEU A 77 -6.66 0.90 4.42
N THR A 78 -6.62 -0.26 3.79
CA THR A 78 -6.33 -0.45 2.36
C THR A 78 -7.28 -1.47 1.72
N GLY A 79 -7.02 -1.81 0.48
CA GLY A 79 -7.81 -2.76 -0.30
C GLY A 79 -8.08 -2.27 -1.70
N GLY A 80 -9.29 -2.46 -2.19
CA GLY A 80 -9.79 -1.84 -3.42
C GLY A 80 -10.04 -0.34 -3.24
N ALA A 81 -11.31 0.05 -3.03
CA ALA A 81 -11.68 1.32 -2.44
C ALA A 81 -12.18 1.02 -1.01
N PRO A 82 -11.32 1.18 0.02
CA PRO A 82 -11.67 0.75 1.37
C PRO A 82 -12.93 1.44 1.90
N GLU A 83 -13.23 2.64 1.42
CA GLU A 83 -14.42 3.41 1.77
C GLU A 83 -15.73 2.71 1.38
N MET A 84 -15.70 1.80 0.39
CA MET A 84 -16.86 1.04 -0.07
C MET A 84 -17.17 -0.19 0.81
N MET A 85 -16.24 -0.57 1.69
CA MET A 85 -16.28 -1.85 2.34
C MET A 85 -16.85 -1.78 3.76
N TYR A 86 -17.49 -2.86 4.16
CA TYR A 86 -17.94 -3.06 5.54
C TYR A 86 -16.77 -2.88 6.52
N GLY A 87 -17.03 -2.29 7.66
CA GLY A 87 -16.02 -2.08 8.70
C GLY A 87 -15.14 -0.84 8.53
N PHE A 88 -15.06 -0.22 7.34
CA PHE A 88 -14.16 0.92 7.10
C PHE A 88 -14.36 2.06 8.11
N ARG A 89 -15.56 2.65 8.15
CA ARG A 89 -15.86 3.77 9.06
C ARG A 89 -15.81 3.35 10.55
N PRO A 90 -16.37 2.21 10.95
CA PRO A 90 -16.26 1.74 12.32
C PRO A 90 -14.81 1.51 12.77
N LEU A 91 -13.94 0.89 11.95
CA LEU A 91 -12.53 0.67 12.32
C LEU A 91 -11.75 1.98 12.50
N ILE A 92 -12.02 3.00 11.68
CA ILE A 92 -11.45 4.35 11.85
C ILE A 92 -11.86 4.90 13.22
N LYS A 93 -13.15 4.84 13.60
CA LYS A 93 -13.64 5.34 14.87
C LYS A 93 -12.98 4.61 16.05
N VAL A 94 -12.95 3.29 16.01
CA VAL A 94 -12.30 2.47 17.05
C VAL A 94 -10.81 2.83 17.17
N ALA A 95 -10.09 2.97 16.06
CA ALA A 95 -8.69 3.36 16.08
C ALA A 95 -8.49 4.73 16.77
N ARG A 96 -9.29 5.71 16.40
CA ARG A 96 -9.21 7.07 16.97
C ARG A 96 -9.63 7.13 18.45
N GLU A 97 -10.66 6.39 18.84
CA GLU A 97 -11.10 6.26 20.23
C GLU A 97 -10.01 5.66 21.14
N HIS A 98 -9.15 4.79 20.58
CA HIS A 98 -8.01 4.20 21.29
C HIS A 98 -6.69 4.97 21.07
N GLY A 99 -6.77 6.23 20.61
CA GLY A 99 -5.61 7.12 20.46
C GLY A 99 -4.63 6.68 19.38
N LYS A 100 -5.05 5.86 18.40
CA LYS A 100 -4.22 5.41 17.28
C LYS A 100 -4.39 6.32 16.08
N GLU A 101 -3.32 6.50 15.30
CA GLU A 101 -3.41 7.12 13.98
C GLU A 101 -4.26 6.22 13.07
N ALA A 102 -5.19 6.82 12.33
CA ALA A 102 -5.94 6.13 11.29
C ALA A 102 -5.48 6.64 9.92
N ILE A 103 -5.07 5.72 9.04
CA ILE A 103 -4.69 6.01 7.66
C ILE A 103 -5.74 5.40 6.73
N ALA A 104 -6.16 6.17 5.72
CA ALA A 104 -7.00 5.69 4.62
C ALA A 104 -6.22 5.80 3.30
N ARG A 105 -6.06 4.67 2.58
CA ARG A 105 -5.46 4.63 1.25
C ARG A 105 -6.55 4.81 0.20
N SER A 106 -6.76 6.06 -0.18
CA SER A 106 -7.90 6.47 -1.02
C SER A 106 -7.55 6.59 -2.49
N ASN A 107 -8.49 6.19 -3.34
CA ASN A 107 -8.38 6.39 -4.78
C ASN A 107 -8.90 7.76 -5.24
N LEU A 108 -9.44 8.58 -4.34
CA LEU A 108 -9.99 9.92 -4.54
C LEU A 108 -11.32 9.97 -5.32
N THR A 109 -11.50 9.13 -6.35
CA THR A 109 -12.70 9.20 -7.21
C THR A 109 -13.97 8.73 -6.52
N ILE A 110 -13.82 7.99 -5.43
CA ILE A 110 -14.92 7.47 -4.63
C ILE A 110 -15.78 8.59 -3.99
N TYR A 111 -15.20 9.76 -3.73
CA TYR A 111 -15.92 10.90 -3.13
C TYR A 111 -17.05 11.45 -4.02
N PHE A 112 -17.08 11.09 -5.29
CA PHE A 112 -18.12 11.49 -6.25
C PHE A 112 -19.15 10.40 -6.54
N GLU A 113 -19.01 9.25 -5.89
CA GLU A 113 -19.97 8.15 -6.01
C GLU A 113 -21.11 8.32 -4.99
N GLN A 114 -22.31 7.93 -5.39
CA GLN A 114 -23.48 8.02 -4.53
C GLN A 114 -23.29 7.20 -3.24
N GLY A 115 -23.52 7.82 -2.10
CA GLY A 115 -23.33 7.20 -0.76
C GLY A 115 -21.95 7.40 -0.16
N TYR A 116 -21.02 8.06 -0.87
CA TYR A 116 -19.65 8.29 -0.39
C TYR A 116 -19.23 9.77 -0.43
N THR A 117 -20.16 10.66 -0.77
CA THR A 117 -19.88 12.11 -0.89
C THR A 117 -19.59 12.81 0.43
N ASP A 118 -19.84 12.17 1.57
CA ASP A 118 -19.52 12.66 2.91
C ASP A 118 -18.16 12.15 3.44
N ILE A 119 -17.44 11.36 2.64
CA ILE A 119 -16.13 10.79 3.04
C ILE A 119 -15.09 11.87 3.36
N PRO A 120 -14.91 12.94 2.59
CA PRO A 120 -13.93 13.98 2.92
C PRO A 120 -14.18 14.62 4.28
N GLU A 121 -15.44 14.96 4.60
CA GLU A 121 -15.84 15.50 5.90
C GLU A 121 -15.69 14.46 7.03
N PHE A 122 -16.03 13.21 6.77
CA PHE A 122 -15.81 12.13 7.72
C PHE A 122 -14.31 11.99 8.04
N PHE A 123 -13.43 12.07 7.07
CA PHE A 123 -11.99 12.05 7.28
C PHE A 123 -11.52 13.22 8.13
N ALA A 124 -11.93 14.44 7.81
CA ALA A 124 -11.55 15.63 8.57
C ALA A 124 -12.04 15.55 10.03
N ASN A 125 -13.29 15.16 10.24
CA ASN A 125 -13.89 15.04 11.58
C ASN A 125 -13.21 13.98 12.46
N HIS A 126 -12.57 12.97 11.87
CA HIS A 126 -11.87 11.92 12.60
C HIS A 126 -10.35 12.03 12.47
N GLN A 127 -9.83 13.15 11.93
CA GLN A 127 -8.38 13.37 11.74
C GLN A 127 -7.70 12.16 11.08
N VAL A 128 -8.31 11.66 9.99
CA VAL A 128 -7.77 10.53 9.22
C VAL A 128 -6.66 11.04 8.34
N ARG A 129 -5.49 10.43 8.41
CA ARG A 129 -4.41 10.67 7.44
C ARG A 129 -4.80 10.07 6.10
N VAL A 130 -4.82 10.87 5.06
CA VAL A 130 -5.19 10.43 3.71
C VAL A 130 -3.94 10.17 2.89
N VAL A 131 -3.78 8.93 2.43
CA VAL A 131 -2.74 8.53 1.46
C VAL A 131 -3.40 8.33 0.11
N ALA A 132 -3.31 9.33 -0.74
CA ALA A 132 -4.08 9.44 -1.97
C ALA A 132 -3.31 8.98 -3.20
N SER A 133 -3.95 8.15 -4.03
CA SER A 133 -3.34 7.64 -5.26
C SER A 133 -3.38 8.67 -6.38
N LEU A 134 -2.25 9.33 -6.66
CA LEU A 134 -2.06 10.18 -7.84
C LEU A 134 -0.73 9.80 -8.52
N PRO A 135 -0.73 8.74 -9.38
CA PRO A 135 0.50 8.13 -9.90
C PRO A 135 1.31 9.05 -10.82
N CYS A 136 0.73 10.14 -11.30
CA CYS A 136 1.41 11.21 -12.04
C CYS A 136 0.67 12.53 -11.83
N TYR A 137 1.37 13.67 -12.00
CA TYR A 137 0.74 14.99 -12.04
C TYR A 137 0.27 15.41 -13.47
N LEU A 138 0.46 14.53 -14.46
CA LEU A 138 0.01 14.71 -15.84
C LEU A 138 -1.20 13.81 -16.15
N GLU A 139 -2.25 14.40 -16.70
CA GLU A 139 -3.53 13.77 -17.02
C GLU A 139 -3.37 12.46 -17.82
N ASP A 140 -2.68 12.53 -18.98
CA ASP A 140 -2.52 11.40 -19.88
C ASP A 140 -1.94 10.15 -19.19
N ASN A 141 -1.03 10.33 -18.24
CA ASN A 141 -0.40 9.22 -17.53
C ASN A 141 -1.35 8.64 -16.48
N VAL A 142 -2.08 9.46 -15.76
CA VAL A 142 -3.07 9.00 -14.78
C VAL A 142 -4.19 8.24 -15.47
N ASP A 143 -4.75 8.81 -16.52
CA ASP A 143 -5.89 8.22 -17.24
C ASP A 143 -5.51 6.91 -17.93
N LYS A 144 -4.30 6.76 -18.46
CA LYS A 144 -3.78 5.48 -18.97
C LYS A 144 -3.68 4.41 -17.90
N MET A 145 -3.33 4.76 -16.68
CA MET A 145 -3.12 3.82 -15.58
C MET A 145 -4.41 3.48 -14.85
N ARG A 146 -5.31 4.42 -14.72
CA ARG A 146 -6.46 4.34 -13.80
C ARG A 146 -7.81 4.39 -14.49
N GLY A 147 -7.89 4.92 -15.70
CA GLY A 147 -9.12 5.10 -16.47
C GLY A 147 -9.38 6.55 -16.84
N LYS A 148 -10.14 6.77 -17.92
CA LYS A 148 -10.44 8.09 -18.46
C LYS A 148 -11.20 8.96 -17.46
N GLY A 149 -10.76 10.22 -17.27
CA GLY A 149 -11.35 11.21 -16.38
C GLY A 149 -11.02 11.00 -14.90
N VAL A 150 -10.16 10.04 -14.57
CA VAL A 150 -9.71 9.82 -13.19
C VAL A 150 -8.81 10.98 -12.72
N PHE A 151 -8.02 11.58 -13.62
CA PHE A 151 -7.20 12.73 -13.27
C PHE A 151 -8.06 13.90 -12.78
N ASP A 152 -9.02 14.34 -13.58
CA ASP A 152 -9.89 15.49 -13.23
C ASP A 152 -10.64 15.27 -11.91
N ARG A 153 -11.20 14.07 -11.71
CA ARG A 153 -11.85 13.73 -10.44
C ARG A 153 -10.87 13.76 -9.28
N SER A 154 -9.64 13.28 -9.49
CA SER A 154 -8.60 13.31 -8.45
C SER A 154 -8.22 14.73 -8.08
N ILE A 155 -8.06 15.63 -9.04
CA ILE A 155 -7.80 17.06 -8.80
C ILE A 155 -8.93 17.70 -7.99
N GLN A 156 -10.19 17.48 -8.38
CA GLN A 156 -11.35 18.01 -7.65
C GLN A 156 -11.42 17.48 -6.22
N ALA A 157 -11.12 16.19 -6.00
CA ALA A 157 -11.07 15.57 -4.68
C ALA A 157 -9.98 16.17 -3.80
N LEU A 158 -8.78 16.39 -4.35
CA LEU A 158 -7.67 17.02 -3.64
C LEU A 158 -7.99 18.47 -3.25
N GLN A 159 -8.61 19.22 -4.15
CA GLN A 159 -9.10 20.57 -3.85
C GLN A 159 -10.19 20.56 -2.76
N TRP A 160 -11.04 19.53 -2.72
CA TRP A 160 -12.04 19.37 -1.67
C TRP A 160 -11.37 19.11 -0.32
N LEU A 161 -10.41 18.17 -0.25
CA LEU A 161 -9.63 17.92 0.96
C LEU A 161 -8.88 19.18 1.44
N ASN A 162 -8.27 19.96 0.52
CA ASN A 162 -7.60 21.20 0.90
C ASN A 162 -8.58 22.25 1.50
N ARG A 163 -9.81 22.35 0.98
CA ARG A 163 -10.84 23.24 1.58
C ARG A 163 -11.22 22.84 3.01
N LEU A 164 -11.05 21.56 3.37
CA LEU A 164 -11.27 21.05 4.72
C LEU A 164 -10.06 21.20 5.65
N GLY A 165 -8.92 21.70 5.12
CA GLY A 165 -7.69 21.94 5.88
C GLY A 165 -6.56 20.95 5.61
N TYR A 166 -6.81 19.86 4.86
CA TYR A 166 -5.76 18.90 4.52
C TYR A 166 -4.57 19.55 3.81
N GLY A 167 -3.36 19.12 4.17
CA GLY A 167 -2.12 19.67 3.62
C GLY A 167 -1.64 20.96 4.28
N THR A 168 -2.47 21.66 5.05
CA THR A 168 -2.14 22.91 5.75
C THR A 168 -2.30 22.81 7.27
N ASP A 169 -3.32 22.10 7.75
CA ASP A 169 -3.49 21.80 9.16
C ASP A 169 -2.61 20.61 9.55
N SER A 170 -1.91 20.72 10.69
CA SER A 170 -0.98 19.69 11.19
C SER A 170 -1.67 18.35 11.49
N ASP A 171 -2.95 18.38 11.83
CA ASP A 171 -3.74 17.20 12.18
C ASP A 171 -4.42 16.56 10.96
N LEU A 172 -4.44 17.26 9.82
CA LEU A 172 -5.06 16.81 8.58
C LEU A 172 -4.00 16.55 7.49
N VAL A 173 -3.31 15.43 7.64
CA VAL A 173 -2.21 15.05 6.74
C VAL A 173 -2.72 14.44 5.43
N LEU A 174 -2.25 15.00 4.32
CA LEU A 174 -2.50 14.54 2.96
C LEU A 174 -1.19 14.14 2.29
N ASP A 175 -1.03 12.87 2.00
CA ASP A 175 0.11 12.35 1.25
C ASP A 175 -0.33 11.85 -0.12
N LEU A 176 0.54 11.96 -1.11
CA LEU A 176 0.29 11.44 -2.45
C LEU A 176 1.17 10.23 -2.75
N VAL A 177 0.68 9.34 -3.59
CA VAL A 177 1.41 8.16 -4.05
C VAL A 177 1.69 8.26 -5.54
N TYR A 178 2.96 8.20 -5.91
CA TYR A 178 3.45 8.04 -7.27
C TYR A 178 3.74 6.56 -7.58
N ASN A 179 3.36 6.12 -8.76
CA ASN A 179 3.80 4.84 -9.35
C ASN A 179 4.38 5.10 -10.74
N PRO A 180 5.53 4.50 -11.11
CA PRO A 180 6.03 4.58 -12.47
C PRO A 180 5.07 3.86 -13.44
N PRO A 181 5.09 4.22 -14.74
CA PRO A 181 4.39 3.46 -15.76
C PRO A 181 4.81 1.97 -15.74
N LEU A 182 3.88 1.10 -16.14
CA LEU A 182 4.20 -0.34 -16.23
C LEU A 182 5.39 -0.59 -17.16
N PRO A 183 6.29 -1.53 -16.82
CA PRO A 183 7.48 -1.84 -17.60
C PRO A 183 7.15 -2.27 -19.04
N THR A 184 7.98 -1.85 -20.00
CA THR A 184 7.91 -2.25 -21.41
C THR A 184 9.25 -2.78 -21.89
N ALA A 185 9.30 -3.51 -23.04
CA ALA A 185 10.47 -4.24 -23.54
C ALA A 185 11.79 -3.44 -23.61
N ASN A 186 11.74 -2.12 -23.68
CA ASN A 186 12.94 -1.27 -23.79
C ASN A 186 13.03 -0.24 -22.66
N LYS A 187 12.23 -0.40 -21.60
CA LYS A 187 12.12 0.64 -20.58
C LYS A 187 11.73 0.06 -19.21
N PHE A 188 12.75 -0.38 -18.49
CA PHE A 188 12.64 -0.62 -17.05
C PHE A 188 13.15 0.61 -16.30
N SER A 189 12.47 1.00 -15.24
CA SER A 189 12.89 2.10 -14.38
C SER A 189 12.52 1.81 -12.93
N LEU A 190 13.40 2.18 -12.02
CA LEU A 190 13.07 2.31 -10.61
C LEU A 190 12.21 3.57 -10.39
N ALA A 191 11.62 3.69 -9.20
CA ALA A 191 11.04 4.95 -8.78
C ALA A 191 12.12 6.06 -8.82
N PRO A 192 11.79 7.26 -9.31
CA PRO A 192 12.72 8.39 -9.28
C PRO A 192 13.08 8.79 -7.85
N ASN A 193 14.13 9.62 -7.71
CA ASN A 193 14.44 10.22 -6.41
C ASN A 193 13.21 10.95 -5.86
N GLN A 194 12.74 10.53 -4.68
CA GLN A 194 11.48 10.99 -4.10
C GLN A 194 11.48 12.50 -3.85
N ARG A 195 12.55 13.06 -3.28
CA ARG A 195 12.63 14.50 -2.95
C ARG A 195 12.51 15.39 -4.19
N GLY A 196 13.22 15.01 -5.26
CA GLY A 196 13.15 15.75 -6.53
C GLY A 196 11.78 15.67 -7.18
N LEU A 197 11.17 14.48 -7.16
CA LEU A 197 9.84 14.27 -7.72
C LEU A 197 8.77 15.00 -6.87
N GLU A 198 8.87 14.94 -5.56
CA GLU A 198 7.97 15.66 -4.64
C GLU A 198 7.99 17.16 -4.90
N SER A 199 9.19 17.74 -5.08
CA SER A 199 9.32 19.17 -5.41
C SER A 199 8.62 19.51 -6.73
N ALA A 200 8.75 18.65 -7.76
CA ALA A 200 8.06 18.84 -9.02
C ALA A 200 6.54 18.71 -8.89
N TYR A 201 6.04 17.74 -8.12
CA TYR A 201 4.60 17.59 -7.82
C TYR A 201 4.05 18.82 -7.10
N LYS A 202 4.74 19.28 -6.04
CA LYS A 202 4.33 20.46 -5.26
C LYS A 202 4.25 21.70 -6.14
N ALA A 203 5.29 21.97 -6.94
CA ALA A 203 5.30 23.10 -7.84
C ALA A 203 4.17 23.05 -8.86
N TYR A 204 4.02 21.91 -9.56
CA TYR A 204 3.01 21.76 -10.61
C TYR A 204 1.58 21.83 -10.06
N LEU A 205 1.27 21.08 -9.02
CA LEU A 205 -0.08 21.00 -8.47
C LEU A 205 -0.51 22.31 -7.81
N GLN A 206 0.42 23.02 -7.18
CA GLN A 206 0.15 24.34 -6.61
C GLN A 206 -0.07 25.42 -7.68
N GLU A 207 0.80 25.46 -8.71
CA GLU A 207 0.72 26.45 -9.78
C GLU A 207 -0.57 26.29 -10.64
N HIS A 208 -0.90 25.04 -10.99
CA HIS A 208 -1.99 24.79 -11.93
C HIS A 208 -3.35 24.59 -11.26
N PHE A 209 -3.39 24.11 -10.02
CA PHE A 209 -4.63 23.70 -9.36
C PHE A 209 -4.80 24.26 -7.94
N GLY A 210 -3.80 24.97 -7.39
CA GLY A 210 -3.81 25.47 -6.02
C GLY A 210 -3.78 24.37 -4.95
N ILE A 211 -3.30 23.16 -5.29
CA ILE A 211 -3.31 22.02 -4.39
C ILE A 211 -2.04 22.00 -3.55
N ILE A 212 -2.22 21.76 -2.24
CA ILE A 212 -1.16 21.59 -1.25
C ILE A 212 -1.25 20.19 -0.67
N PHE A 213 -0.13 19.53 -0.45
CA PHE A 213 -0.03 18.21 0.20
C PHE A 213 1.26 18.11 1.02
N ASN A 214 1.32 17.14 1.95
CA ASN A 214 2.45 17.01 2.88
C ASN A 214 3.62 16.26 2.25
N ASN A 215 3.46 15.00 1.87
CA ASN A 215 4.54 14.16 1.35
C ASN A 215 4.14 13.44 0.06
N LEU A 216 5.15 13.09 -0.75
CA LEU A 216 4.99 12.19 -1.89
C LEU A 216 5.67 10.85 -1.58
N PHE A 217 4.94 9.76 -1.72
CA PHE A 217 5.50 8.41 -1.62
C PHE A 217 5.73 7.83 -3.02
N THR A 218 6.97 7.44 -3.31
CA THR A 218 7.31 6.81 -4.59
C THR A 218 7.34 5.30 -4.43
N ILE A 219 6.48 4.60 -5.16
CA ILE A 219 6.35 3.14 -5.08
C ILE A 219 6.74 2.53 -6.42
N THR A 220 7.78 1.69 -6.42
CA THR A 220 8.21 0.90 -7.59
C THR A 220 7.17 -0.18 -7.93
N ASN A 221 6.96 -0.45 -9.23
CA ASN A 221 6.13 -1.57 -9.63
C ASN A 221 6.82 -2.90 -9.26
N LEU A 222 6.04 -3.79 -8.67
CA LEU A 222 6.47 -5.15 -8.30
C LEU A 222 5.87 -6.15 -9.29
N SER A 223 6.52 -7.30 -9.45
CA SER A 223 5.94 -8.43 -10.22
C SER A 223 4.91 -9.18 -9.36
N ILE A 224 3.80 -8.49 -9.04
CA ILE A 224 2.63 -9.02 -8.31
C ILE A 224 1.34 -8.49 -8.94
N GLY A 225 0.22 -9.17 -8.69
CA GLY A 225 -1.10 -8.78 -9.18
C GLY A 225 -1.12 -8.47 -10.68
N ARG A 226 -1.84 -7.41 -11.08
CA ARG A 226 -1.95 -7.03 -12.50
C ARG A 226 -0.62 -6.64 -13.16
N SER A 227 0.34 -6.11 -12.39
CA SER A 227 1.69 -5.84 -12.92
C SER A 227 2.40 -7.15 -13.32
N LYS A 228 2.29 -8.21 -12.52
CA LYS A 228 2.81 -9.55 -12.85
C LYS A 228 2.15 -10.09 -14.11
N PHE A 229 0.82 -10.03 -14.20
CA PHE A 229 0.09 -10.46 -15.38
C PHE A 229 0.54 -9.69 -16.65
N HIS A 230 0.72 -8.37 -16.55
CA HIS A 230 1.24 -7.54 -17.64
C HIS A 230 2.64 -7.97 -18.10
N LEU A 231 3.55 -8.21 -17.15
CA LEU A 231 4.92 -8.66 -17.44
C LEU A 231 4.93 -10.05 -18.08
N GLN A 232 4.15 -10.99 -17.56
CA GLN A 232 4.03 -12.36 -18.11
C GLN A 232 3.48 -12.35 -19.53
N HIS A 233 2.40 -11.60 -19.77
CA HIS A 233 1.79 -11.50 -21.10
C HIS A 233 2.78 -10.94 -22.13
N ARG A 234 3.68 -10.04 -21.72
CA ARG A 234 4.73 -9.45 -22.55
C ARG A 234 6.03 -10.25 -22.54
N LYS A 235 6.14 -11.33 -21.78
CA LYS A 235 7.34 -12.14 -21.58
C LYS A 235 8.54 -11.34 -21.05
N LEU A 236 8.27 -10.41 -20.13
CA LEU A 236 9.24 -9.50 -19.52
C LEU A 236 9.48 -9.77 -18.03
N GLU A 237 8.80 -10.75 -17.43
CA GLU A 237 8.85 -10.98 -15.99
C GLU A 237 10.26 -11.32 -15.51
N ASP A 238 10.94 -12.23 -16.18
CA ASP A 238 12.31 -12.63 -15.84
C ASP A 238 13.30 -11.47 -15.98
N GLU A 239 13.23 -10.74 -17.09
CA GLU A 239 14.11 -9.58 -17.35
C GLU A 239 13.88 -8.47 -16.31
N TYR A 240 12.61 -8.21 -15.97
CA TYR A 240 12.28 -7.19 -14.97
C TYR A 240 12.71 -7.61 -13.57
N SER A 241 12.56 -8.87 -13.23
CA SER A 241 13.00 -9.41 -11.92
C SER A 241 14.52 -9.32 -11.78
N HIS A 242 15.27 -9.62 -12.85
CA HIS A 242 16.72 -9.41 -12.88
C HIS A 242 17.13 -7.94 -12.82
N PHE A 243 16.37 -7.07 -13.48
CA PHE A 243 16.58 -5.63 -13.36
C PHE A 243 16.46 -5.18 -11.90
N LEU A 244 15.44 -5.60 -11.17
CA LEU A 244 15.27 -5.29 -9.76
C LEU A 244 16.40 -5.88 -8.90
N GLU A 245 16.75 -7.16 -9.12
CA GLU A 245 17.86 -7.82 -8.43
C GLU A 245 19.19 -7.11 -8.64
N SER A 246 19.49 -6.67 -9.88
CA SER A 246 20.75 -5.97 -10.20
C SER A 246 20.90 -4.61 -9.51
N HIS A 247 19.78 -4.05 -9.03
CA HIS A 247 19.75 -2.79 -8.29
C HIS A 247 19.56 -2.99 -6.78
N TYR A 248 19.67 -4.25 -6.29
CA TYR A 248 19.54 -4.55 -4.87
C TYR A 248 20.49 -3.72 -4.02
N ASN A 249 19.96 -3.12 -2.98
CA ASN A 249 20.70 -2.28 -2.03
C ASN A 249 20.43 -2.74 -0.60
N SER A 250 21.43 -3.37 0.01
CA SER A 250 21.31 -3.89 1.38
C SER A 250 21.09 -2.80 2.45
N ALA A 251 21.47 -1.54 2.19
CA ALA A 251 21.25 -0.44 3.12
C ALA A 251 19.77 -0.15 3.38
N THR A 252 18.87 -0.61 2.50
CA THR A 252 17.43 -0.43 2.65
C THR A 252 16.78 -1.41 3.63
N LEU A 253 17.45 -2.52 3.97
CA LEU A 253 16.86 -3.62 4.74
C LEU A 253 16.33 -3.19 6.11
N ASP A 254 17.05 -2.31 6.81
CA ASP A 254 16.66 -1.86 8.15
C ASP A 254 15.46 -0.91 8.14
N HIS A 255 15.10 -0.38 6.98
CA HIS A 255 14.02 0.60 6.81
C HIS A 255 12.76 0.00 6.16
N LEU A 256 12.76 -1.31 5.83
CA LEU A 256 11.62 -1.95 5.22
C LEU A 256 10.42 -1.99 6.16
N MET A 257 9.26 -1.57 5.66
CA MET A 257 8.00 -1.51 6.42
C MET A 257 7.60 -2.87 7.02
N CYS A 258 7.92 -3.98 6.35
CA CYS A 258 7.61 -5.31 6.84
C CYS A 258 8.27 -5.63 8.18
N ARG A 259 9.27 -4.87 8.64
CA ARG A 259 9.89 -5.03 9.96
C ARG A 259 9.01 -4.55 11.11
N ASN A 260 8.16 -3.55 10.89
CA ASN A 260 7.31 -2.94 11.92
C ASN A 260 5.81 -2.99 11.62
N GLN A 261 5.42 -3.67 10.55
CA GLN A 261 4.03 -3.77 10.10
C GLN A 261 3.52 -5.22 10.19
N LEU A 262 2.22 -5.35 10.45
CA LEU A 262 1.41 -6.51 10.10
C LEU A 262 0.42 -6.13 9.03
N SER A 263 0.22 -7.01 8.05
CA SER A 263 -0.86 -6.88 7.07
C SER A 263 -1.88 -8.00 7.31
N VAL A 264 -3.16 -7.64 7.34
CA VAL A 264 -4.27 -8.58 7.54
C VAL A 264 -5.20 -8.50 6.34
N ASP A 265 -5.60 -9.65 5.80
CA ASP A 265 -6.58 -9.70 4.72
C ASP A 265 -8.03 -9.72 5.25
N TYR A 266 -9.00 -9.60 4.34
CA TYR A 266 -10.43 -9.64 4.64
C TYR A 266 -10.92 -10.99 5.23
N GLN A 267 -10.09 -12.03 5.22
CA GLN A 267 -10.34 -13.34 5.81
C GLN A 267 -9.71 -13.52 7.20
N GLY A 268 -8.94 -12.50 7.66
CA GLY A 268 -8.25 -12.55 8.95
C GLY A 268 -6.92 -13.29 8.94
N ASN A 269 -6.37 -13.60 7.77
CA ASN A 269 -5.02 -14.14 7.65
C ASN A 269 -3.98 -13.04 7.85
N ILE A 270 -2.83 -13.39 8.42
CA ILE A 270 -1.74 -12.45 8.70
C ILE A 270 -0.58 -12.65 7.74
N TYR A 271 -0.03 -11.53 7.30
CA TYR A 271 1.10 -11.42 6.40
C TYR A 271 2.10 -10.38 6.93
N ASP A 272 3.34 -10.46 6.48
CA ASP A 272 4.36 -9.48 6.87
C ASP A 272 4.18 -8.12 6.21
N CYS A 273 3.57 -8.08 5.03
CA CYS A 273 3.23 -6.87 4.29
C CYS A 273 2.10 -7.14 3.29
N ASP A 274 1.53 -6.07 2.75
CA ASP A 274 0.48 -6.08 1.74
C ASP A 274 0.89 -6.85 0.45
N PHE A 275 2.17 -6.80 0.08
CA PHE A 275 2.67 -7.52 -1.09
C PHE A 275 2.72 -9.04 -0.87
N ASN A 276 3.11 -9.49 0.31
CA ASN A 276 3.06 -10.91 0.68
C ASN A 276 1.63 -11.44 0.63
N GLN A 277 0.64 -10.62 0.98
CA GLN A 277 -0.77 -10.96 0.89
C GLN A 277 -1.18 -11.30 -0.54
N MET A 278 -0.72 -10.53 -1.53
CA MET A 278 -1.10 -10.75 -2.93
C MET A 278 -0.54 -12.06 -3.51
N GLU A 279 0.54 -12.59 -2.96
CA GLU A 279 1.16 -13.85 -3.36
C GLU A 279 0.88 -15.00 -2.36
N ASN A 280 -0.06 -14.80 -1.43
CA ASN A 280 -0.46 -15.76 -0.39
C ASN A 280 0.72 -16.26 0.46
N LEU A 281 1.72 -15.41 0.69
CA LEU A 281 2.87 -15.70 1.52
C LEU A 281 2.57 -15.34 2.98
N LEU A 282 1.91 -16.26 3.67
CA LEU A 282 1.41 -16.09 5.04
C LEU A 282 2.55 -15.93 6.06
N ALA A 283 2.34 -15.08 7.07
CA ALA A 283 3.20 -15.00 8.23
C ALA A 283 3.11 -16.29 9.06
N ARG A 284 4.23 -16.68 9.68
CA ARG A 284 4.35 -17.93 10.43
C ARG A 284 4.93 -17.71 11.83
N SER A 285 4.49 -18.52 12.78
CA SER A 285 5.12 -18.62 14.09
C SER A 285 6.52 -19.27 13.98
N PRO A 286 7.33 -19.23 15.05
CA PRO A 286 8.59 -19.97 15.11
C PRO A 286 8.44 -21.49 14.86
N GLU A 287 7.28 -22.05 15.24
CA GLU A 287 6.92 -23.46 15.00
C GLU A 287 6.38 -23.69 13.58
N ARG A 288 6.39 -22.64 12.72
CA ARG A 288 5.91 -22.64 11.34
C ARG A 288 4.39 -22.78 11.18
N GLU A 289 3.62 -22.56 12.23
CA GLU A 289 2.16 -22.48 12.13
C GLU A 289 1.72 -21.19 11.40
N VAL A 290 0.66 -21.30 10.64
CA VAL A 290 0.04 -20.13 9.98
C VAL A 290 -0.63 -19.26 11.04
N LEU A 291 -0.40 -17.96 10.94
CA LEU A 291 -0.95 -16.99 11.87
C LEU A 291 -2.21 -16.34 11.31
N THR A 292 -3.21 -16.21 12.16
CA THR A 292 -4.46 -15.49 11.89
C THR A 292 -4.76 -14.50 13.02
N VAL A 293 -5.65 -13.56 12.77
CA VAL A 293 -6.10 -12.62 13.81
C VAL A 293 -6.67 -13.37 15.02
N ALA A 294 -7.48 -14.41 14.78
CA ALA A 294 -8.02 -15.26 15.84
C ALA A 294 -6.92 -15.91 16.68
N LYS A 295 -5.86 -16.44 16.03
CA LYS A 295 -4.72 -17.05 16.73
C LYS A 295 -3.95 -16.05 17.57
N ILE A 296 -3.74 -14.84 17.09
CA ILE A 296 -3.10 -13.76 17.87
C ILE A 296 -3.92 -13.40 19.10
N LEU A 297 -5.23 -13.31 18.97
CA LEU A 297 -6.13 -13.03 20.10
C LEU A 297 -6.10 -14.15 21.15
N GLU A 298 -6.04 -15.42 20.71
CA GLU A 298 -5.89 -16.58 21.59
C GLU A 298 -4.54 -16.53 22.36
N LEU A 299 -3.45 -16.24 21.66
CA LEU A 299 -2.11 -16.18 22.25
C LEU A 299 -1.89 -14.92 23.12
N GLY A 300 -2.61 -13.83 22.85
CA GLY A 300 -2.53 -12.59 23.59
C GLY A 300 -1.22 -11.81 23.39
N THR A 301 -0.43 -12.12 22.36
CA THR A 301 0.83 -11.45 22.06
C THR A 301 1.09 -11.38 20.55
N LEU A 302 1.80 -10.33 20.11
CA LEU A 302 2.35 -10.21 18.74
C LEU A 302 3.76 -10.76 18.59
N ASP A 303 4.43 -11.13 19.68
CA ASP A 303 5.83 -11.58 19.69
C ASP A 303 6.03 -12.93 18.98
N VAL A 304 4.95 -13.64 18.70
CA VAL A 304 4.96 -14.86 17.89
C VAL A 304 5.22 -14.62 16.40
N ILE A 305 5.19 -13.37 15.96
CA ILE A 305 5.46 -12.98 14.58
C ILE A 305 6.89 -12.47 14.51
N HIS A 306 7.81 -13.35 14.19
CA HIS A 306 9.23 -13.08 14.37
C HIS A 306 9.99 -12.98 13.05
N GLU A 307 9.96 -14.03 12.22
CA GLU A 307 10.71 -14.10 10.97
C GLU A 307 9.83 -13.66 9.78
N ILE A 308 10.36 -12.71 9.00
CA ILE A 308 9.68 -12.15 7.83
C ILE A 308 9.84 -13.12 6.66
N GLN A 309 8.71 -13.49 6.06
CA GLN A 309 8.68 -14.31 4.86
C GLN A 309 9.06 -13.46 3.64
N THR A 310 9.98 -13.98 2.82
CA THR A 310 10.54 -13.24 1.67
C THR A 310 10.39 -14.01 0.36
N ALA A 311 10.29 -13.27 -0.75
CA ALA A 311 10.23 -13.81 -2.10
C ALA A 311 10.95 -12.90 -3.11
N ALA A 312 11.02 -13.30 -4.37
CA ALA A 312 11.74 -12.53 -5.40
C ALA A 312 11.23 -11.09 -5.58
N TYR A 313 9.94 -10.83 -5.38
CA TYR A 313 9.41 -9.46 -5.48
C TYR A 313 9.92 -8.50 -4.38
N CYS A 314 10.54 -9.02 -3.29
CA CYS A 314 11.18 -8.19 -2.27
C CYS A 314 12.33 -7.33 -2.84
N TYR A 315 12.92 -7.72 -3.97
CA TYR A 315 13.86 -6.86 -4.69
C TYR A 315 13.26 -5.52 -5.11
N GLY A 316 11.95 -5.45 -5.38
CA GLY A 316 11.30 -4.19 -5.69
C GLY A 316 11.29 -3.20 -4.53
N CYS A 317 11.23 -3.69 -3.28
CA CYS A 317 11.31 -2.86 -2.09
C CYS A 317 12.75 -2.42 -1.78
N THR A 318 13.78 -3.18 -2.25
CA THR A 318 15.18 -2.94 -1.92
C THR A 318 16.00 -2.37 -3.07
N ALA A 319 15.42 -2.21 -4.26
CA ALA A 319 16.13 -1.69 -5.42
C ALA A 319 16.41 -0.18 -5.30
N GLY A 320 17.65 0.23 -5.56
CA GLY A 320 18.09 1.63 -5.53
C GLY A 320 17.99 2.28 -4.16
N SER A 321 17.20 3.35 -4.03
CA SER A 321 16.91 3.99 -2.72
C SER A 321 15.87 3.24 -1.90
N GLY A 322 15.38 2.11 -2.40
CA GLY A 322 14.28 1.37 -1.81
C GLY A 322 12.92 1.99 -2.10
N SER A 323 11.88 1.20 -1.87
CA SER A 323 10.50 1.61 -2.11
C SER A 323 9.56 0.74 -1.28
N SER A 324 8.80 1.35 -0.39
CA SER A 324 7.77 0.67 0.40
C SER A 324 6.43 1.37 0.25
N CYS A 325 5.39 0.89 0.93
CA CYS A 325 4.09 1.60 0.98
C CYS A 325 4.16 2.99 1.64
N GLY A 326 5.27 3.32 2.30
CA GLY A 326 5.62 4.65 2.83
C GLY A 326 6.60 5.45 1.96
N GLY A 327 6.87 4.99 0.73
CA GLY A 327 7.77 5.66 -0.22
C GLY A 327 9.22 5.19 -0.16
N SER A 328 10.16 6.07 -0.56
CA SER A 328 11.60 5.80 -0.54
C SER A 328 12.09 5.53 0.88
N LEU A 329 13.08 4.65 0.99
CA LEU A 329 13.66 4.23 2.29
C LEU A 329 14.96 4.98 2.64
N LEU A 330 15.64 5.54 1.61
CA LEU A 330 16.91 6.28 1.74
C LEU A 330 16.79 7.65 1.10
#